data_6532bc62a180df9433336c685eeaeff9
#
_entry.id   6532bc62a180df9433336c685eeaeff9
#
_cell.length_a   1.000
_cell.length_b   1.000
_cell.length_c   1.000
_cell.angle_alpha   90.00
_cell.angle_beta   90.00
_cell.angle_gamma   90.00
#
_symmetry.space_group_name_H-M   'P 1'
#
loop_
_entity.id
_entity.type
_entity.pdbx_description
1 polymer ?
#
loop_
_entity_poly.entity_id
_entity_poly.type
_entity_poly.pdbx_seq_one_letter_code
_entity_poly.pdbx_strand_id
1 'polypeptide(L)'
;MPIDQIRDIVVRHGRLAASAADLTPTSDLYAAGLSSLTTVHLMLALEDAFDVEFPDRMLGRKTFESLQSIAEAIQELKAAA
;
A
#
# COMPACT_ATOMS: atom_id res chain seq x y z
N MET A 1 -6.40 -12.12 3.86
CA MET A 1 -5.49 -11.17 3.19
C MET A 1 -4.65 -10.49 4.25
N PRO A 2 -3.40 -10.14 3.98
CA PRO A 2 -2.50 -9.56 4.99
C PRO A 2 -2.74 -8.07 5.20
N ILE A 3 -3.98 -7.68 5.45
CA ILE A 3 -4.35 -6.27 5.63
C ILE A 3 -3.63 -5.64 6.82
N ASP A 4 -3.50 -6.37 7.92
CA ASP A 4 -2.83 -5.84 9.12
C ASP A 4 -1.36 -5.56 8.86
N GLN A 5 -0.69 -6.45 8.14
CA GLN A 5 0.71 -6.26 7.78
C GLN A 5 0.88 -5.07 6.83
N ILE A 6 -0.01 -4.94 5.86
CA ILE A 6 -0.01 -3.81 4.93
C ILE A 6 -0.26 -2.52 5.68
N ARG A 7 -1.21 -2.51 6.61
CA ARG A 7 -1.50 -1.34 7.44
C ARG A 7 -0.27 -0.88 8.20
N ASP A 8 0.45 -1.81 8.82
CA ASP A 8 1.67 -1.49 9.57
C ASP A 8 2.74 -0.86 8.66
N ILE A 9 2.91 -1.41 7.46
CA ILE A 9 3.88 -0.88 6.50
C ILE A 9 3.46 0.52 6.03
N VAL A 10 2.18 0.71 5.74
CA VAL A 10 1.65 2.01 5.30
C VAL A 10 1.87 3.08 6.38
N VAL A 11 1.56 2.77 7.62
CA VAL A 11 1.75 3.71 8.73
C VAL A 11 3.23 4.05 8.91
N ARG A 12 4.09 3.05 8.80
CA ARG A 12 5.52 3.22 9.01
C ARG A 12 6.19 4.03 7.90
N HIS A 13 5.79 3.82 6.66
CA HIS A 13 6.46 4.40 5.50
C HIS A 13 5.67 5.47 4.77
N GLY A 14 4.37 5.56 4.98
CA GLY A 14 3.49 6.47 4.26
C GLY A 14 3.45 7.88 4.83
N ARG A 15 3.92 8.07 6.05
CA ARG A 15 3.91 9.36 6.76
C ARG A 15 2.52 9.97 6.81
N LEU A 16 1.53 9.14 7.14
CA LEU A 16 0.15 9.60 7.19
C LEU A 16 -0.14 10.40 8.45
N ALA A 17 -1.10 11.32 8.35
CA ALA A 17 -1.60 12.06 9.51
C ALA A 17 -2.46 11.18 10.43
N ALA A 18 -3.13 10.17 9.85
CA ALA A 18 -3.98 9.25 10.60
C ALA A 18 -3.16 8.15 11.25
N SER A 19 -3.64 7.65 12.39
CA SER A 19 -3.01 6.51 13.06
C SER A 19 -3.47 5.21 12.43
N ALA A 20 -2.74 4.11 12.72
CA ALA A 20 -3.10 2.79 12.22
C ALA A 20 -4.51 2.38 12.61
N ALA A 21 -4.95 2.78 13.82
CA ALA A 21 -6.28 2.43 14.32
C ALA A 21 -7.40 3.09 13.51
N ASP A 22 -7.10 4.21 12.85
CA ASP A 22 -8.10 4.96 12.08
C ASP A 22 -8.19 4.50 10.62
N LEU A 23 -7.30 3.63 10.17
CA LEU A 23 -7.29 3.18 8.78
C LEU A 23 -8.12 1.91 8.62
N THR A 24 -9.21 2.02 7.85
CA THR A 24 -9.99 0.86 7.45
C THR A 24 -9.48 0.37 6.10
N PRO A 25 -9.85 -0.85 5.67
CA PRO A 25 -9.40 -1.35 4.36
C PRO A 25 -9.76 -0.45 3.18
N THR A 26 -10.82 0.33 3.30
CA THR A 26 -11.30 1.19 2.21
C THR A 26 -10.98 2.67 2.42
N SER A 27 -10.26 3.03 3.49
CA SER A 27 -9.85 4.43 3.74
C SER A 27 -9.01 4.94 2.58
N ASP A 28 -9.24 6.20 2.19
CA ASP A 28 -8.45 6.86 1.15
C ASP A 28 -7.11 7.30 1.74
N LEU A 29 -6.04 6.62 1.38
CA LEU A 29 -4.72 6.89 1.91
C LEU A 29 -4.19 8.26 1.49
N TYR A 30 -4.54 8.72 0.29
CA TYR A 30 -4.12 10.05 -0.16
C TYR A 30 -4.83 11.14 0.63
N ALA A 31 -6.09 10.92 0.97
CA ALA A 31 -6.80 11.86 1.85
C ALA A 31 -6.21 11.86 3.26
N ALA A 32 -5.62 10.75 3.69
CA ALA A 32 -4.96 10.65 4.98
C ALA A 32 -3.54 11.22 5.00
N GLY A 33 -3.01 11.63 3.84
CA GLY A 33 -1.72 12.29 3.77
C GLY A 33 -0.65 11.64 2.90
N LEU A 34 -0.98 10.54 2.22
CA LEU A 34 -0.02 9.88 1.34
C LEU A 34 0.33 10.80 0.16
N SER A 35 1.61 11.03 -0.06
CA SER A 35 2.11 11.86 -1.16
C SER A 35 2.77 11.00 -2.23
N SER A 36 3.10 11.61 -3.37
CA SER A 36 3.81 10.91 -4.44
C SER A 36 5.15 10.36 -3.96
N LEU A 37 5.88 11.16 -3.18
CA LEU A 37 7.18 10.74 -2.65
C LEU A 37 7.04 9.58 -1.67
N THR A 38 6.13 9.70 -0.72
CA THR A 38 5.95 8.63 0.26
C THR A 38 5.34 7.38 -0.36
N THR A 39 4.59 7.52 -1.46
CA THR A 39 4.09 6.37 -2.21
C THR A 39 5.24 5.54 -2.77
N VAL A 40 6.30 6.17 -3.27
CA VAL A 40 7.47 5.44 -3.78
C VAL A 40 8.14 4.68 -2.64
N HIS A 41 8.33 5.31 -1.49
CA HIS A 41 8.91 4.65 -0.32
C HIS A 41 8.05 3.47 0.14
N LEU A 42 6.73 3.66 0.16
CA LEU A 42 5.78 2.61 0.51
C LEU A 42 5.86 1.44 -0.47
N MET A 43 5.91 1.74 -1.76
CA MET A 43 6.01 0.72 -2.80
C MET A 43 7.25 -0.16 -2.58
N LEU A 44 8.40 0.46 -2.34
CA LEU A 44 9.64 -0.29 -2.13
C LEU A 44 9.56 -1.15 -0.88
N ALA A 45 8.96 -0.65 0.19
CA ALA A 45 8.80 -1.41 1.42
C ALA A 45 7.88 -2.62 1.21
N LEU A 46 6.80 -2.44 0.43
CA LEU A 46 5.87 -3.54 0.12
C LEU A 46 6.53 -4.60 -0.76
N GLU A 47 7.32 -4.17 -1.74
CA GLU A 47 8.06 -5.11 -2.59
C GLU A 47 8.99 -5.98 -1.77
N ASP A 48 9.69 -5.37 -0.84
CA ASP A 48 10.62 -6.09 0.04
C ASP A 48 9.88 -7.03 1.00
N ALA A 49 8.82 -6.55 1.62
CA ALA A 49 8.08 -7.31 2.63
C ALA A 49 7.36 -8.53 2.04
N PHE A 50 6.85 -8.41 0.83
CA PHE A 50 6.05 -9.47 0.21
C PHE A 50 6.78 -10.19 -0.93
N ASP A 51 8.03 -9.81 -1.20
CA ASP A 51 8.84 -10.40 -2.25
C ASP A 51 8.11 -10.37 -3.61
N VAL A 52 7.62 -9.19 -3.96
CA VAL A 52 6.93 -8.95 -5.23
C VAL A 52 7.53 -7.73 -5.90
N GLU A 53 7.20 -7.53 -7.18
CA GLU A 53 7.65 -6.37 -7.94
C GLU A 53 6.46 -5.79 -8.67
N PHE A 54 6.13 -4.52 -8.37
CA PHE A 54 5.00 -3.85 -9.00
C PHE A 54 5.36 -3.46 -10.43
N PRO A 55 4.64 -3.99 -11.44
CA PRO A 55 4.87 -3.59 -12.82
C PRO A 55 4.36 -2.17 -13.09
N ASP A 56 4.82 -1.55 -14.17
CA ASP A 56 4.46 -0.18 -14.52
C ASP A 56 2.94 0.05 -14.52
N ARG A 57 2.16 -0.91 -14.99
CA ARG A 57 0.70 -0.79 -15.03
C ARG A 57 0.05 -0.62 -13.66
N MET A 58 0.79 -0.99 -12.60
CA MET A 58 0.30 -0.89 -11.22
C MET A 58 0.88 0.32 -10.46
N LEU A 59 1.69 1.15 -11.10
CA LEU A 59 2.34 2.28 -10.43
C LEU A 59 1.47 3.55 -10.43
N GLY A 60 0.16 3.40 -10.49
CA GLY A 60 -0.77 4.50 -10.45
C GLY A 60 -1.37 4.72 -9.08
N ARG A 61 -2.04 5.86 -8.94
CA ARG A 61 -2.73 6.23 -7.70
C ARG A 61 -3.74 5.16 -7.27
N LYS A 62 -4.43 4.55 -8.23
CA LYS A 62 -5.49 3.58 -7.95
C LYS A 62 -4.98 2.37 -7.15
N THR A 63 -3.75 1.94 -7.41
CA THR A 63 -3.17 0.79 -6.70
C THR A 63 -2.95 1.11 -5.23
N PHE A 64 -2.52 2.33 -4.92
CA PHE A 64 -2.10 2.71 -3.57
C PHE A 64 -3.13 3.55 -2.82
N GLU A 65 -4.35 3.66 -3.33
CA GLU A 65 -5.34 4.53 -2.72
C GLU A 65 -5.96 3.97 -1.43
N SER A 66 -5.90 2.65 -1.22
CA SER A 66 -6.45 2.02 -0.01
C SER A 66 -5.67 0.76 0.34
N LEU A 67 -5.83 0.30 1.59
CA LEU A 67 -5.22 -0.96 2.01
C LEU A 67 -5.75 -2.13 1.18
N GLN A 68 -7.04 -2.09 0.88
CA GLN A 68 -7.66 -3.14 0.09
C GLN A 68 -7.11 -3.19 -1.34
N SER A 69 -6.94 -2.04 -2.00
CA SER A 69 -6.41 -2.02 -3.36
C SER A 69 -4.95 -2.50 -3.40
N ILE A 70 -4.17 -2.15 -2.37
CA ILE A 70 -2.80 -2.65 -2.24
C ILE A 70 -2.81 -4.17 -2.06
N ALA A 71 -3.67 -4.68 -1.18
CA ALA A 71 -3.76 -6.11 -0.93
C ALA A 71 -4.15 -6.88 -2.18
N GLU A 72 -5.10 -6.35 -2.94
CA GLU A 72 -5.52 -6.98 -4.19
C GLU A 72 -4.40 -7.02 -5.22
N ALA A 73 -3.63 -5.93 -5.32
CA ALA A 73 -2.49 -5.88 -6.22
C ALA A 73 -1.42 -6.90 -5.83
N ILE A 74 -1.09 -7.00 -4.55
CA ILE A 74 -0.10 -7.96 -4.05
C ILE A 74 -0.58 -9.39 -4.30
N GLN A 75 -1.86 -9.65 -4.05
CA GLN A 75 -2.43 -10.97 -4.27
C GLN A 75 -2.37 -11.37 -5.75
N GLU A 76 -2.65 -10.43 -6.65
CA GLU A 76 -2.54 -10.66 -8.08
C GLU A 76 -1.10 -11.00 -8.48
N LEU A 77 -0.12 -10.26 -7.96
CA LEU A 77 1.29 -10.50 -8.26
C LEU A 77 1.75 -11.85 -7.73
N LYS A 78 1.31 -12.23 -6.55
CA LYS A 78 1.64 -13.53 -5.96
C LYS A 78 1.05 -14.67 -6.76
N ALA A 79 -0.17 -14.52 -7.25
CA ALA A 79 -0.84 -15.55 -8.04
C ALA A 79 -0.21 -15.70 -9.41
N ALA A 80 0.41 -14.65 -9.94
CA ALA A 80 1.06 -14.68 -11.26
C ALA A 80 2.50 -15.17 -11.22
N ALA A 81 3.08 -15.27 -10.03
CA ALA A 81 4.48 -15.66 -9.85
C ALA A 81 4.71 -17.14 -10.14
#